data_c3ddae7b58dcfc5bb98bafa007aea7b4
#
_entry.id   c3ddae7b58dcfc5bb98bafa007aea7b4
#
_cell.length_a   1.000
_cell.length_b   1.000
_cell.length_c   1.000
_cell.angle_alpha   90.00
_cell.angle_beta   90.00
_cell.angle_gamma   90.00
#
_symmetry.space_group_name_H-M   'P 1'
#
loop_
_entity.id
_entity.type
_entity.pdbx_description
1 polymer ?
#
loop_
_entity_poly.entity_id
_entity_poly.type
_entity_poly.pdbx_seq_one_letter_code
_entity_poly.pdbx_strand_id
1 'polypeptide(L)'
;MGMSTSIPPHNLGEVADAVKAYIDNRLMTVEDLMEYLPGPDFPTGGIIANKKDLLSIYETGTGKIRLRGKVEVELGRRKADRDKLVITEIPYTMIGAGINKFLSDVAELVESRKLPDVVDISNQSSKEGIRIVLELKKDADVNKIRNILYKKTKLEDTYGVNMLAIDDGRPETMNLKQILNTFLEFQYKNMTKKYNVLLEKELEKKEVQEGLIRACDVIDVIIAILRGSRNLKDAKECLMTGNTANIKFRSPGFEEDAKKLCFTERQASAILEMRLYKLIGLEILALQKAYKETLKRIREYRHILSSQKNMDAVIKEDLDRIREEFSVERRTVIEDGEEIVFQEEKEAAREMIFAMDRFGYCKLLEKAVYERNPETVQAEHVETVPVMTDDRICFFTDTGSMYQVKAADVPAGKLKDKGVPLDNISRFEGAKERILLTMPASELPGKKLLFATRAAMLKIVPGGEFLTANRMVAATKLSEGDQAAEIRILSGETEIVLQTKEGMFLRFMINEIPELKKNSRGVRGMKLEGGDSLEHVYFPENEPLAVYKEKEVHLNRLKMAKRDGKGTKTRV
;
A
#
# COMPACT_ATOMS: atom_id res chain seq x y z
N MET A 1 -9.49 -4.75 -16.63
CA MET A 1 -8.07 -4.95 -16.29
C MET A 1 -8.02 -5.77 -15.02
N GLY A 2 -7.48 -7.00 -15.08
CA GLY A 2 -7.46 -7.91 -13.93
C GLY A 2 -6.06 -8.19 -13.35
N MET A 3 -5.00 -7.54 -13.86
CA MET A 3 -3.63 -7.75 -13.41
C MET A 3 -2.90 -6.42 -13.25
N SER A 4 -2.13 -6.31 -12.16
CA SER A 4 -1.30 -5.14 -11.87
C SER A 4 0.17 -5.56 -11.81
N THR A 5 1.05 -4.72 -12.33
CA THR A 5 2.51 -4.86 -12.22
C THR A 5 3.06 -3.78 -11.31
N SER A 6 4.13 -4.09 -10.60
CA SER A 6 4.85 -3.16 -9.74
C SER A 6 6.33 -3.53 -9.75
N ILE A 7 7.01 -3.17 -10.83
CA ILE A 7 8.46 -3.35 -10.98
C ILE A 7 9.14 -2.11 -10.40
N PRO A 8 10.02 -2.24 -9.40
CA PRO A 8 10.73 -1.10 -8.84
C PRO A 8 11.69 -0.49 -9.88
N PRO A 9 11.93 0.83 -9.85
CA PRO A 9 12.91 1.48 -10.70
C PRO A 9 14.34 1.02 -10.35
N HIS A 10 15.22 1.01 -11.36
CA HIS A 10 16.60 0.61 -11.22
C HIS A 10 17.54 1.61 -11.85
N ASN A 11 18.80 1.63 -11.43
CA ASN A 11 19.84 2.45 -12.03
C ASN A 11 20.19 1.94 -13.42
N LEU A 12 20.14 2.82 -14.42
CA LEU A 12 20.33 2.43 -15.82
C LEU A 12 21.75 1.91 -16.08
N GLY A 13 22.76 2.53 -15.46
CA GLY A 13 24.16 2.09 -15.59
C GLY A 13 24.35 0.68 -15.03
N GLU A 14 23.80 0.41 -13.84
CA GLU A 14 23.87 -0.90 -13.21
C GLU A 14 23.12 -1.99 -14.01
N VAL A 15 21.96 -1.66 -14.57
CA VAL A 15 21.23 -2.58 -15.47
C VAL A 15 22.06 -2.88 -16.71
N ALA A 16 22.69 -1.88 -17.34
CA ALA A 16 23.54 -2.11 -18.50
C ALA A 16 24.74 -3.01 -18.16
N ASP A 17 25.39 -2.78 -17.01
CA ASP A 17 26.50 -3.62 -16.55
C ASP A 17 26.04 -5.06 -16.23
N ALA A 18 24.90 -5.24 -15.59
CA ALA A 18 24.33 -6.55 -15.32
C ALA A 18 23.99 -7.32 -16.62
N VAL A 19 23.41 -6.65 -17.62
CA VAL A 19 23.14 -7.25 -18.93
C VAL A 19 24.44 -7.65 -19.63
N LYS A 20 25.49 -6.83 -19.61
CA LYS A 20 26.80 -7.14 -20.19
C LYS A 20 27.45 -8.34 -19.50
N ALA A 21 27.46 -8.37 -18.17
CA ALA A 21 27.96 -9.49 -17.39
C ALA A 21 27.20 -10.78 -17.72
N TYR A 22 25.88 -10.70 -17.85
CA TYR A 22 25.03 -11.85 -18.18
C TYR A 22 25.23 -12.32 -19.63
N ILE A 23 25.57 -11.45 -20.59
CA ILE A 23 25.98 -11.84 -21.95
C ILE A 23 27.28 -12.66 -21.88
N ASP A 24 28.24 -12.27 -21.04
CA ASP A 24 29.53 -12.98 -20.91
C ASP A 24 29.41 -14.33 -20.22
N ASN A 25 28.51 -14.43 -19.25
CA ASN A 25 28.27 -15.67 -18.51
C ASN A 25 26.78 -15.91 -18.26
N ARG A 26 26.15 -16.73 -19.11
CA ARG A 26 24.72 -17.11 -18.99
C ARG A 26 24.40 -18.01 -17.81
N LEU A 27 25.42 -18.56 -17.15
CA LEU A 27 25.26 -19.45 -16.01
C LEU A 27 25.23 -18.71 -14.68
N MET A 28 25.44 -17.40 -14.65
CA MET A 28 25.37 -16.58 -13.46
C MET A 28 24.12 -16.83 -12.67
N THR A 29 24.24 -16.90 -11.36
CA THR A 29 23.11 -16.92 -10.41
C THR A 29 22.49 -15.54 -10.26
N VAL A 30 21.35 -15.43 -9.60
CA VAL A 30 20.78 -14.12 -9.24
C VAL A 30 21.72 -13.36 -8.28
N GLU A 31 22.37 -14.07 -7.37
CA GLU A 31 23.33 -13.50 -6.44
C GLU A 31 24.54 -12.89 -7.16
N ASP A 32 25.12 -13.59 -8.17
CA ASP A 32 26.19 -13.06 -9.00
C ASP A 32 25.77 -11.80 -9.77
N LEU A 33 24.51 -11.77 -10.27
CA LEU A 33 23.95 -10.61 -10.94
C LEU A 33 23.79 -9.41 -10.02
N MET A 34 23.54 -9.64 -8.72
CA MET A 34 23.42 -8.58 -7.73
C MET A 34 24.74 -7.89 -7.39
N GLU A 35 25.89 -8.44 -7.82
CA GLU A 35 27.17 -7.70 -7.76
C GLU A 35 27.16 -6.48 -8.70
N TYR A 36 26.44 -6.57 -9.82
CA TYR A 36 26.29 -5.49 -10.81
C TYR A 36 25.01 -4.68 -10.59
N LEU A 37 23.93 -5.30 -10.09
CA LEU A 37 22.63 -4.71 -9.84
C LEU A 37 22.20 -4.99 -8.39
N PRO A 38 22.75 -4.27 -7.40
CA PRO A 38 22.58 -4.58 -5.99
C PRO A 38 21.13 -4.43 -5.48
N GLY A 39 20.31 -3.69 -6.20
CA GLY A 39 18.90 -3.48 -5.83
C GLY A 39 18.25 -2.34 -6.59
N PRO A 40 17.00 -2.04 -6.30
CA PRO A 40 16.30 -0.89 -6.86
C PRO A 40 16.98 0.44 -6.56
N ASP A 41 16.79 1.41 -7.43
CA ASP A 41 17.25 2.79 -7.27
C ASP A 41 16.09 3.75 -7.53
N PHE A 42 15.57 4.31 -6.45
CA PHE A 42 14.40 5.17 -6.51
C PHE A 42 14.79 6.63 -6.81
N PRO A 43 14.06 7.34 -7.69
CA PRO A 43 14.38 8.72 -8.05
C PRO A 43 14.31 9.70 -6.87
N THR A 44 13.60 9.34 -5.80
CA THR A 44 13.50 10.10 -4.55
C THR A 44 14.65 9.83 -3.59
N GLY A 45 15.57 8.90 -3.92
CA GLY A 45 16.57 8.43 -2.99
C GLY A 45 15.97 7.56 -1.87
N GLY A 46 16.39 7.82 -0.65
CA GLY A 46 15.97 7.08 0.53
C GLY A 46 16.82 5.84 0.80
N ILE A 47 16.37 5.03 1.74
CA ILE A 47 17.08 3.87 2.24
C ILE A 47 16.21 2.63 2.08
N ILE A 48 16.72 1.59 1.43
CA ILE A 48 16.14 0.24 1.48
C ILE A 48 16.66 -0.42 2.76
N ALA A 49 15.75 -0.72 3.70
CA ALA A 49 16.07 -1.15 5.05
C ALA A 49 15.98 -2.67 5.26
N ASN A 50 15.83 -3.46 4.20
CA ASN A 50 15.74 -4.92 4.23
C ASN A 50 16.55 -5.55 3.09
N LYS A 51 17.85 -5.28 3.07
CA LYS A 51 18.79 -5.79 2.06
C LYS A 51 18.72 -7.32 1.88
N LYS A 52 18.59 -8.05 2.98
CA LYS A 52 18.54 -9.53 2.98
C LYS A 52 17.39 -10.10 2.16
N ASP A 53 16.28 -9.35 2.05
CA ASP A 53 15.09 -9.82 1.33
C ASP A 53 15.23 -9.63 -0.19
N LEU A 54 16.17 -8.78 -0.66
CA LEU A 54 16.31 -8.43 -2.08
C LEU A 54 16.67 -9.65 -2.94
N LEU A 55 17.52 -10.56 -2.44
CA LEU A 55 17.85 -11.79 -3.17
C LEU A 55 16.59 -12.61 -3.46
N SER A 56 15.79 -12.87 -2.43
CA SER A 56 14.53 -13.61 -2.60
C SER A 56 13.53 -12.91 -3.52
N ILE A 57 13.47 -11.57 -3.48
CA ILE A 57 12.62 -10.78 -4.38
C ILE A 57 13.06 -10.95 -5.82
N TYR A 58 14.36 -10.91 -6.10
CA TYR A 58 14.90 -11.09 -7.44
C TYR A 58 14.82 -12.53 -7.95
N GLU A 59 14.84 -13.52 -7.06
CA GLU A 59 14.64 -14.94 -7.40
C GLU A 59 13.18 -15.29 -7.69
N THR A 60 12.24 -14.63 -7.01
CA THR A 60 10.81 -14.96 -7.12
C THR A 60 10.01 -14.00 -7.98
N GLY A 61 10.52 -12.79 -8.21
CA GLY A 61 9.81 -11.69 -8.88
C GLY A 61 8.74 -11.01 -8.01
N THR A 62 8.60 -11.39 -6.73
CA THR A 62 7.60 -10.84 -5.81
C THR A 62 8.18 -10.60 -4.43
N GLY A 63 7.64 -9.63 -3.71
CA GLY A 63 8.05 -9.37 -2.33
C GLY A 63 7.71 -7.97 -1.85
N LYS A 64 8.34 -7.59 -0.75
CA LYS A 64 8.12 -6.28 -0.12
C LYS A 64 9.46 -5.63 0.17
N ILE A 65 9.64 -4.41 -0.33
CA ILE A 65 10.81 -3.58 -0.04
C ILE A 65 10.40 -2.54 1.00
N ARG A 66 11.17 -2.45 2.07
CA ARG A 66 10.96 -1.46 3.13
C ARG A 66 11.79 -0.23 2.83
N LEU A 67 11.11 0.88 2.56
CA LEU A 67 11.71 2.15 2.19
C LEU A 67 11.66 3.12 3.36
N ARG A 68 12.78 3.73 3.71
CA ARG A 68 12.91 4.81 4.70
C ARG A 68 13.34 6.11 4.05
N GLY A 69 12.77 7.22 4.50
CA GLY A 69 13.29 8.53 4.19
C GLY A 69 14.62 8.78 4.90
N LYS A 70 15.48 9.61 4.30
CA LYS A 70 16.75 10.03 4.90
C LYS A 70 16.51 11.22 5.80
N VAL A 71 17.04 11.13 7.02
CA VAL A 71 16.85 12.12 8.05
C VAL A 71 18.22 12.57 8.56
N GLU A 72 18.48 13.86 8.53
CA GLU A 72 19.72 14.49 8.96
C GLU A 72 19.45 15.46 10.11
N VAL A 73 20.46 15.69 10.95
CA VAL A 73 20.38 16.60 12.08
C VAL A 73 21.19 17.86 11.78
N GLU A 74 20.55 19.00 11.78
CA GLU A 74 21.22 20.30 11.69
C GLU A 74 21.24 20.92 13.08
N LEU A 75 22.43 21.02 13.66
CA LEU A 75 22.63 21.66 14.97
C LEU A 75 22.50 23.17 14.86
N GLY A 76 21.89 23.80 15.85
CA GLY A 76 21.79 25.25 15.97
C GLY A 76 23.17 25.91 16.01
N ARG A 77 23.40 26.91 15.17
CA ARG A 77 24.71 27.62 15.08
C ARG A 77 25.00 28.52 16.28
N ARG A 78 23.97 29.01 16.99
CA ARG A 78 24.05 29.88 18.16
C ARG A 78 23.31 29.24 19.32
N LYS A 79 23.67 29.62 20.55
CA LYS A 79 22.99 29.12 21.79
C LYS A 79 21.47 29.34 21.81
N ALA A 80 20.98 30.30 21.02
CA ALA A 80 19.56 30.62 20.89
C ALA A 80 18.86 29.86 19.74
N ASP A 81 19.63 29.29 18.81
CA ASP A 81 19.09 28.55 17.66
C ASP A 81 18.67 27.14 18.12
N ARG A 82 17.55 26.67 17.58
CA ARG A 82 17.06 25.32 17.83
C ARG A 82 17.73 24.32 16.90
N ASP A 83 17.94 23.12 17.39
CA ASP A 83 18.32 22.00 16.53
C ASP A 83 17.16 21.63 15.61
N LYS A 84 17.49 21.16 14.42
CA LYS A 84 16.53 20.82 13.39
C LYS A 84 16.74 19.39 12.92
N LEU A 85 15.64 18.67 12.77
CA LEU A 85 15.60 17.41 12.07
C LEU A 85 15.14 17.67 10.64
N VAL A 86 16.01 17.38 9.68
CA VAL A 86 15.77 17.68 8.27
C VAL A 86 15.61 16.39 7.50
N ILE A 87 14.49 16.24 6.83
CA ILE A 87 14.22 15.12 5.91
C ILE A 87 14.64 15.59 4.53
N THR A 88 15.69 14.98 3.99
CA THR A 88 16.29 15.30 2.68
C THR A 88 15.83 14.38 1.57
N GLU A 89 15.40 13.16 1.92
CA GLU A 89 14.88 12.17 0.97
C GLU A 89 13.66 11.47 1.58
N ILE A 90 12.70 11.12 0.74
CA ILE A 90 11.43 10.49 1.16
C ILE A 90 11.21 9.15 0.46
N PRO A 91 10.48 8.21 1.06
CA PRO A 91 10.05 7.01 0.37
C PRO A 91 9.32 7.33 -0.95
N TYR A 92 9.58 6.56 -1.99
CA TYR A 92 8.94 6.73 -3.30
C TYR A 92 7.41 6.70 -3.23
N THR A 93 6.87 5.94 -2.29
CA THR A 93 5.42 5.85 -2.03
C THR A 93 4.81 7.13 -1.44
N MET A 94 5.63 8.09 -1.01
CA MET A 94 5.21 9.34 -0.36
C MET A 94 5.14 10.54 -1.32
N ILE A 95 5.35 10.34 -2.62
CA ILE A 95 5.33 11.41 -3.64
C ILE A 95 3.93 12.06 -3.76
N GLY A 96 3.90 13.34 -4.10
CA GLY A 96 2.67 14.10 -4.35
C GLY A 96 1.88 14.40 -3.07
N ALA A 97 0.61 13.99 -3.01
CA ALA A 97 -0.25 14.22 -1.84
C ALA A 97 0.25 13.57 -0.54
N GLY A 98 1.18 12.63 -0.62
CA GLY A 98 1.77 11.95 0.53
C GLY A 98 2.57 12.88 1.43
N ILE A 99 3.23 13.92 0.89
CA ILE A 99 3.97 14.92 1.67
C ILE A 99 3.00 15.71 2.57
N ASN A 100 1.91 16.20 2.03
CA ASN A 100 0.91 16.96 2.80
C ASN A 100 0.28 16.10 3.90
N LYS A 101 0.01 14.83 3.59
CA LYS A 101 -0.49 13.89 4.59
C LYS A 101 0.55 13.66 5.69
N PHE A 102 1.80 13.49 5.34
CA PHE A 102 2.89 13.34 6.32
C PHE A 102 2.98 14.56 7.26
N LEU A 103 2.89 15.78 6.73
CA LEU A 103 2.87 17.00 7.55
C LEU A 103 1.69 17.00 8.53
N SER A 104 0.50 16.62 8.07
CA SER A 104 -0.69 16.50 8.92
C SER A 104 -0.54 15.42 9.99
N ASP A 105 -0.02 14.23 9.61
CA ASP A 105 0.22 13.12 10.55
C ASP A 105 1.22 13.53 11.64
N VAL A 106 2.28 14.29 11.31
CA VAL A 106 3.24 14.81 12.31
C VAL A 106 2.59 15.87 13.21
N ALA A 107 1.78 16.77 12.66
CA ALA A 107 1.06 17.77 13.46
C ALA A 107 0.13 17.08 14.47
N GLU A 108 -0.61 16.05 14.06
CA GLU A 108 -1.45 15.24 14.96
C GLU A 108 -0.64 14.54 16.06
N LEU A 109 0.56 14.04 15.74
CA LEU A 109 1.46 13.44 16.73
C LEU A 109 1.97 14.47 17.75
N VAL A 110 2.18 15.72 17.35
CA VAL A 110 2.55 16.82 18.26
C VAL A 110 1.37 17.22 19.14
N GLU A 111 0.19 17.41 18.57
CA GLU A 111 -1.04 17.76 19.30
C GLU A 111 -1.44 16.66 20.32
N SER A 112 -1.31 15.40 19.93
CA SER A 112 -1.57 14.23 20.80
C SER A 112 -0.45 13.97 21.83
N ARG A 113 0.56 14.85 21.93
CA ARG A 113 1.72 14.74 22.82
C ARG A 113 2.59 13.50 22.64
N LYS A 114 2.48 12.82 21.50
CA LYS A 114 3.35 11.68 21.15
C LYS A 114 4.72 12.13 20.65
N LEU A 115 4.82 13.35 20.12
CA LEU A 115 6.06 14.04 19.75
C LEU A 115 6.18 15.39 20.50
N PRO A 116 6.31 15.38 21.85
CA PRO A 116 6.29 16.61 22.64
C PRO A 116 7.51 17.50 22.40
N ASP A 117 8.58 16.98 21.84
CA ASP A 117 9.85 17.69 21.63
C ASP A 117 9.96 18.34 20.25
N VAL A 118 8.99 18.14 19.36
CA VAL A 118 8.84 18.86 18.10
C VAL A 118 8.02 20.12 18.35
N VAL A 119 8.54 21.28 17.92
CA VAL A 119 7.92 22.59 18.12
C VAL A 119 7.17 23.04 16.88
N ASP A 120 7.77 22.82 15.71
CA ASP A 120 7.20 23.23 14.42
C ASP A 120 7.64 22.29 13.31
N ILE A 121 6.83 22.21 12.25
CA ILE A 121 7.15 21.49 11.04
C ILE A 121 6.87 22.37 9.83
N SER A 122 7.82 22.45 8.90
CA SER A 122 7.71 23.23 7.68
C SER A 122 8.23 22.47 6.46
N ASN A 123 7.55 22.65 5.33
CA ASN A 123 8.02 22.16 4.05
C ASN A 123 8.78 23.28 3.32
N GLN A 124 10.09 23.09 3.18
CA GLN A 124 11.01 24.00 2.51
C GLN A 124 11.54 23.41 1.20
N SER A 125 10.87 22.37 0.67
CA SER A 125 11.25 21.72 -0.58
C SER A 125 11.21 22.72 -1.74
N SER A 126 12.21 22.62 -2.63
CA SER A 126 12.36 23.50 -3.78
C SER A 126 12.76 22.70 -5.04
N LYS A 127 13.17 23.39 -6.10
CA LYS A 127 13.75 22.77 -7.29
C LYS A 127 15.07 22.03 -7.00
N GLU A 128 15.73 22.36 -5.90
CA GLU A 128 17.00 21.75 -5.47
C GLU A 128 16.79 20.39 -4.79
N GLY A 129 15.55 20.09 -4.32
CA GLY A 129 15.22 18.82 -3.71
C GLY A 129 14.19 18.91 -2.59
N ILE A 130 13.99 17.77 -1.95
CA ILE A 130 13.11 17.64 -0.77
C ILE A 130 13.83 18.22 0.45
N ARG A 131 13.13 19.08 1.19
CA ARG A 131 13.58 19.62 2.46
C ARG A 131 12.38 19.85 3.38
N ILE A 132 12.13 18.91 4.27
CA ILE A 132 11.11 19.04 5.32
C ILE A 132 11.83 19.21 6.64
N VAL A 133 11.54 20.28 7.35
CA VAL A 133 12.25 20.69 8.57
C VAL A 133 11.33 20.59 9.77
N LEU A 134 11.76 19.86 10.79
CA LEU A 134 11.15 19.80 12.11
C LEU A 134 12.06 20.57 13.08
N GLU A 135 11.54 21.62 13.72
CA GLU A 135 12.25 22.34 14.78
C GLU A 135 12.10 21.62 16.11
N LEU A 136 13.21 21.36 16.79
CA LEU A 136 13.25 20.59 18.02
C LEU A 136 13.37 21.50 19.23
N LYS A 137 12.88 21.03 20.39
CA LYS A 137 13.21 21.63 21.69
C LYS A 137 14.67 21.39 22.01
N LYS A 138 15.19 22.17 22.93
CA LYS A 138 16.54 21.97 23.46
C LYS A 138 16.63 20.63 24.17
N ASP A 139 17.74 19.93 23.95
CA ASP A 139 18.01 18.60 24.52
C ASP A 139 17.01 17.48 24.10
N ALA A 140 16.34 17.63 22.95
CA ALA A 140 15.42 16.63 22.41
C ALA A 140 16.15 15.33 22.01
N ASP A 141 15.56 14.19 22.32
CA ASP A 141 16.07 12.89 21.86
C ASP A 141 15.73 12.65 20.38
N VAL A 142 16.70 12.99 19.53
CA VAL A 142 16.59 12.85 18.06
C VAL A 142 16.30 11.42 17.63
N ASN A 143 16.91 10.42 18.30
CA ASN A 143 16.71 9.02 17.94
C ASN A 143 15.29 8.56 18.25
N LYS A 144 14.76 8.97 19.40
CA LYS A 144 13.36 8.70 19.78
C LYS A 144 12.40 9.33 18.78
N ILE A 145 12.60 10.60 18.41
CA ILE A 145 11.77 11.32 17.42
C ILE A 145 11.82 10.59 16.06
N ARG A 146 13.02 10.28 15.54
CA ARG A 146 13.21 9.56 14.28
C ARG A 146 12.47 8.22 14.27
N ASN A 147 12.59 7.45 15.36
CA ASN A 147 11.93 6.15 15.48
C ASN A 147 10.39 6.28 15.50
N ILE A 148 9.86 7.31 16.16
CA ILE A 148 8.42 7.59 16.15
C ILE A 148 7.95 7.96 14.74
N LEU A 149 8.69 8.83 14.03
CA LEU A 149 8.38 9.20 12.66
C LEU A 149 8.34 7.99 11.72
N TYR A 150 9.34 7.10 11.77
CA TYR A 150 9.34 5.88 10.98
C TYR A 150 8.18 4.93 11.34
N LYS A 151 7.83 4.80 12.62
CA LYS A 151 6.79 3.86 13.08
C LYS A 151 5.37 4.36 12.89
N LYS A 152 5.15 5.67 13.03
CA LYS A 152 3.79 6.26 13.09
C LYS A 152 3.42 7.06 11.84
N THR A 153 4.35 7.26 10.90
CA THR A 153 4.10 7.99 9.65
C THR A 153 4.58 7.20 8.44
N LYS A 154 4.34 7.72 7.25
CA LYS A 154 4.83 7.14 5.99
C LYS A 154 6.31 7.44 5.69
N LEU A 155 7.07 7.97 6.63
CA LEU A 155 8.52 8.15 6.47
C LEU A 155 9.26 6.79 6.38
N GLU A 156 8.70 5.72 6.93
CA GLU A 156 8.98 4.34 6.56
C GLU A 156 7.71 3.74 5.94
N ASP A 157 7.82 3.20 4.74
CA ASP A 157 6.69 2.58 4.05
C ASP A 157 7.16 1.34 3.27
N THR A 158 6.21 0.53 2.86
CA THR A 158 6.48 -0.72 2.14
C THR A 158 6.10 -0.58 0.68
N TYR A 159 7.07 -0.84 -0.21
CA TYR A 159 6.84 -0.98 -1.63
C TYR A 159 6.61 -2.46 -1.98
N GLY A 160 5.42 -2.78 -2.48
CA GLY A 160 5.08 -4.13 -2.93
C GLY A 160 5.66 -4.38 -4.33
N VAL A 161 6.55 -5.37 -4.46
CA VAL A 161 7.12 -5.80 -5.73
C VAL A 161 6.27 -6.88 -6.36
N ASN A 162 5.95 -6.70 -7.62
CA ASN A 162 5.35 -7.71 -8.49
C ASN A 162 5.88 -7.51 -9.91
N MET A 163 6.90 -8.29 -10.29
CA MET A 163 7.56 -8.20 -11.59
C MET A 163 6.75 -8.94 -12.66
N LEU A 164 5.47 -8.60 -12.77
CA LEU A 164 4.58 -9.13 -13.79
C LEU A 164 4.86 -8.42 -15.13
N ALA A 165 5.25 -9.17 -16.14
CA ALA A 165 5.45 -8.68 -17.50
C ALA A 165 4.74 -9.59 -18.52
N ILE A 166 4.65 -9.12 -19.77
CA ILE A 166 4.09 -9.92 -20.87
C ILE A 166 5.25 -10.45 -21.69
N ASP A 167 5.40 -11.77 -21.71
CA ASP A 167 6.33 -12.48 -22.58
C ASP A 167 5.56 -13.32 -23.60
N ASP A 168 5.86 -13.15 -24.88
CA ASP A 168 5.23 -13.83 -26.01
C ASP A 168 3.68 -13.85 -25.95
N GLY A 169 3.08 -12.71 -25.48
CA GLY A 169 1.64 -12.52 -25.35
C GLY A 169 1.01 -13.10 -24.08
N ARG A 170 1.78 -13.66 -23.16
CA ARG A 170 1.33 -14.21 -21.89
C ARG A 170 1.86 -13.39 -20.71
N PRO A 171 1.01 -13.09 -19.73
CA PRO A 171 1.46 -12.44 -18.50
C PRO A 171 2.14 -13.46 -17.59
N GLU A 172 3.37 -13.17 -17.19
CA GLU A 172 4.15 -13.98 -16.25
C GLU A 172 4.81 -13.10 -15.19
N THR A 173 4.87 -13.60 -13.95
CA THR A 173 5.71 -13.00 -12.92
C THR A 173 7.12 -13.55 -13.08
N MET A 174 8.05 -12.69 -13.47
CA MET A 174 9.40 -13.07 -13.84
C MET A 174 10.39 -12.75 -12.72
N ASN A 175 11.36 -13.61 -12.53
CA ASN A 175 12.55 -13.31 -11.76
C ASN A 175 13.54 -12.46 -12.57
N LEU A 176 14.58 -11.92 -11.91
CA LEU A 176 15.56 -11.04 -12.56
C LEU A 176 16.21 -11.72 -13.79
N LYS A 177 16.62 -12.96 -13.64
CA LYS A 177 17.29 -13.73 -14.72
C LYS A 177 16.36 -13.96 -15.91
N GLN A 178 15.08 -14.25 -15.66
CA GLN A 178 14.08 -14.39 -16.73
C GLN A 178 13.89 -13.07 -17.49
N ILE A 179 13.81 -11.94 -16.78
CA ILE A 179 13.69 -10.61 -17.43
C ILE A 179 14.89 -10.34 -18.34
N LEU A 180 16.11 -10.62 -17.87
CA LEU A 180 17.32 -10.43 -18.69
C LEU A 180 17.35 -11.37 -19.90
N ASN A 181 16.93 -12.62 -19.74
CA ASN A 181 16.81 -13.56 -20.86
C ASN A 181 15.82 -13.09 -21.92
N THR A 182 14.58 -12.77 -21.51
CA THR A 182 13.54 -12.28 -22.42
C THR A 182 13.97 -11.00 -23.13
N PHE A 183 14.62 -10.07 -22.42
CA PHE A 183 15.18 -8.87 -23.02
C PHE A 183 16.21 -9.20 -24.10
N LEU A 184 17.15 -10.11 -23.84
CA LEU A 184 18.19 -10.47 -24.79
C LEU A 184 17.63 -11.23 -26.01
N GLU A 185 16.67 -12.15 -25.82
CA GLU A 185 15.99 -12.82 -26.91
C GLU A 185 15.27 -11.81 -27.81
N PHE A 186 14.62 -10.84 -27.22
CA PHE A 186 13.99 -9.76 -27.96
C PHE A 186 15.02 -8.91 -28.73
N GLN A 187 16.18 -8.61 -28.13
CA GLN A 187 17.26 -7.88 -28.80
C GLN A 187 17.81 -8.68 -29.99
N TYR A 188 18.04 -10.00 -29.86
CA TYR A 188 18.51 -10.83 -30.98
C TYR A 188 17.49 -10.88 -32.12
N LYS A 189 16.21 -11.06 -31.80
CA LYS A 189 15.13 -11.01 -32.80
C LYS A 189 15.15 -9.67 -33.57
N ASN A 190 15.23 -8.56 -32.85
CA ASN A 190 15.24 -7.22 -33.44
C ASN A 190 16.50 -6.95 -34.26
N MET A 191 17.68 -7.32 -33.76
CA MET A 191 18.94 -7.16 -34.48
C MET A 191 18.99 -7.99 -35.74
N THR A 192 18.58 -9.25 -35.67
CA THR A 192 18.49 -10.11 -36.85
C THR A 192 17.60 -9.47 -37.92
N LYS A 193 16.41 -8.99 -37.54
CA LYS A 193 15.50 -8.31 -38.47
C LYS A 193 16.10 -7.01 -39.01
N LYS A 194 16.69 -6.17 -38.16
CA LYS A 194 17.34 -4.90 -38.52
C LYS A 194 18.45 -5.12 -39.55
N TYR A 195 19.39 -6.00 -39.24
CA TYR A 195 20.56 -6.22 -40.10
C TYR A 195 20.22 -6.97 -41.37
N ASN A 196 19.23 -7.85 -41.42
CA ASN A 196 18.73 -8.47 -42.66
C ASN A 196 18.14 -7.40 -43.59
N VAL A 197 17.30 -6.47 -43.09
CA VAL A 197 16.74 -5.39 -43.91
C VAL A 197 17.86 -4.42 -44.41
N LEU A 198 18.84 -4.10 -43.57
CA LEU A 198 19.96 -3.27 -43.95
C LEU A 198 20.84 -3.95 -44.97
N LEU A 199 21.10 -5.24 -44.83
CA LEU A 199 21.88 -6.05 -45.77
C LEU A 199 21.18 -6.12 -47.13
N GLU A 200 19.86 -6.37 -47.15
CA GLU A 200 19.08 -6.41 -48.41
C GLU A 200 19.18 -5.07 -49.15
N LYS A 201 19.00 -3.95 -48.46
CA LYS A 201 19.17 -2.59 -49.05
C LYS A 201 20.57 -2.33 -49.60
N GLU A 202 21.62 -2.74 -48.89
CA GLU A 202 22.98 -2.58 -49.38
C GLU A 202 23.32 -3.55 -50.52
N LEU A 203 22.69 -4.74 -50.58
CA LEU A 203 22.81 -5.67 -51.73
C LEU A 203 22.11 -5.11 -52.97
N GLU A 204 20.90 -4.55 -52.86
CA GLU A 204 20.22 -3.87 -53.96
C GLU A 204 21.07 -2.67 -54.48
N LYS A 205 21.64 -1.89 -53.59
CA LYS A 205 22.51 -0.75 -53.92
C LYS A 205 23.80 -1.23 -54.59
N LYS A 206 24.38 -2.32 -54.10
CA LYS A 206 25.56 -2.95 -54.73
C LYS A 206 25.26 -3.35 -56.17
N GLU A 207 24.12 -4.04 -56.40
CA GLU A 207 23.68 -4.48 -57.73
C GLU A 207 23.60 -3.30 -58.70
N VAL A 208 22.97 -2.20 -58.32
CA VAL A 208 22.86 -0.99 -59.17
C VAL A 208 24.24 -0.37 -59.41
N GLN A 209 25.05 -0.17 -58.35
CA GLN A 209 26.40 0.44 -58.49
C GLN A 209 27.31 -0.39 -59.36
N GLU A 210 27.29 -1.71 -59.25
CA GLU A 210 28.05 -2.65 -60.07
C GLU A 210 27.64 -2.57 -61.55
N GLY A 211 26.33 -2.48 -61.80
CA GLY A 211 25.82 -2.24 -63.15
C GLY A 211 26.24 -0.91 -63.74
N LEU A 212 26.18 0.17 -62.96
CA LEU A 212 26.61 1.50 -63.42
C LEU A 212 28.13 1.56 -63.70
N ILE A 213 28.97 0.95 -62.87
CA ILE A 213 30.43 0.87 -63.09
C ILE A 213 30.70 0.12 -64.39
N ARG A 214 30.11 -1.05 -64.58
CA ARG A 214 30.25 -1.84 -65.78
C ARG A 214 29.70 -1.13 -67.02
N ALA A 215 28.63 -0.35 -66.88
CA ALA A 215 28.06 0.46 -67.96
C ALA A 215 29.03 1.58 -68.40
N CYS A 216 29.82 2.16 -67.49
CA CYS A 216 30.85 3.13 -67.86
C CYS A 216 31.93 2.53 -68.75
N ASP A 217 32.31 1.25 -68.55
CA ASP A 217 33.32 0.58 -69.35
C ASP A 217 32.83 0.29 -70.78
N VAL A 218 31.51 0.12 -70.98
CA VAL A 218 30.88 -0.20 -72.27
C VAL A 218 29.95 0.94 -72.76
N ILE A 219 30.24 2.15 -72.39
CA ILE A 219 29.34 3.30 -72.59
C ILE A 219 29.05 3.58 -74.06
N ASP A 220 30.03 3.41 -74.96
CA ASP A 220 29.86 3.64 -76.40
C ASP A 220 28.85 2.67 -77.00
N VAL A 221 28.84 1.39 -76.52
CA VAL A 221 27.86 0.37 -76.92
C VAL A 221 26.46 0.77 -76.42
N ILE A 222 26.36 1.26 -75.17
CA ILE A 222 25.08 1.69 -74.60
C ILE A 222 24.53 2.91 -75.37
N ILE A 223 25.38 3.88 -75.72
CA ILE A 223 25.00 5.03 -76.54
C ILE A 223 24.52 4.56 -77.93
N ALA A 224 25.19 3.60 -78.53
CA ALA A 224 24.78 3.03 -79.84
C ALA A 224 23.42 2.33 -79.74
N ILE A 225 23.17 1.57 -78.67
CA ILE A 225 21.85 0.94 -78.37
C ILE A 225 20.79 2.01 -78.26
N LEU A 226 20.98 3.03 -77.42
CA LEU A 226 20.02 4.11 -77.20
C LEU A 226 19.63 4.87 -78.47
N ARG A 227 20.66 5.17 -79.33
CA ARG A 227 20.45 5.86 -80.62
C ARG A 227 19.78 5.01 -81.66
N GLY A 228 19.94 3.68 -81.57
CA GLY A 228 19.38 2.71 -82.51
C GLY A 228 18.01 2.16 -82.12
N SER A 229 17.61 2.35 -80.87
CA SER A 229 16.35 1.88 -80.34
C SER A 229 15.19 2.75 -80.75
N ARG A 230 14.02 2.12 -80.98
CA ARG A 230 12.77 2.83 -81.29
C ARG A 230 12.05 3.38 -80.05
N ASN A 231 12.22 2.69 -78.95
CA ASN A 231 11.60 3.03 -77.69
C ASN A 231 12.44 2.51 -76.52
N LEU A 232 12.12 2.97 -75.29
CA LEU A 232 12.84 2.61 -74.08
C LEU A 232 12.78 1.11 -73.77
N LYS A 233 11.69 0.45 -74.13
CA LYS A 233 11.50 -1.00 -73.89
C LYS A 233 12.48 -1.84 -74.67
N ASP A 234 12.68 -1.53 -75.95
CA ASP A 234 13.62 -2.25 -76.83
C ASP A 234 15.08 -2.02 -76.35
N ALA A 235 15.41 -0.79 -75.91
CA ALA A 235 16.73 -0.49 -75.31
C ALA A 235 16.93 -1.28 -74.02
N LYS A 236 15.95 -1.32 -73.12
CA LYS A 236 16.01 -2.07 -71.85
C LYS A 236 16.18 -3.58 -72.12
N GLU A 237 15.40 -4.12 -73.06
CA GLU A 237 15.47 -5.54 -73.44
C GLU A 237 16.85 -5.90 -73.99
N CYS A 238 17.42 -5.04 -74.85
CA CYS A 238 18.79 -5.26 -75.35
C CYS A 238 19.83 -5.26 -74.26
N LEU A 239 19.77 -4.31 -73.32
CA LEU A 239 20.69 -4.24 -72.18
C LEU A 239 20.58 -5.50 -71.29
N MET A 240 19.38 -6.06 -71.15
CA MET A 240 19.13 -7.22 -70.29
C MET A 240 19.50 -8.56 -70.94
N THR A 241 19.20 -8.72 -72.23
CA THR A 241 19.21 -10.04 -72.91
C THR A 241 20.19 -10.07 -74.09
N GLY A 242 20.78 -8.96 -74.50
CA GLY A 242 21.59 -8.85 -75.70
C GLY A 242 20.75 -8.96 -76.99
N ASN A 243 19.41 -8.85 -76.92
CA ASN A 243 18.54 -8.94 -78.10
C ASN A 243 18.67 -7.65 -78.94
N THR A 244 19.27 -7.77 -80.14
CA THR A 244 19.54 -6.68 -81.07
C THR A 244 18.50 -6.53 -82.19
N ALA A 245 17.47 -7.42 -82.26
CA ALA A 245 16.53 -7.52 -83.37
C ALA A 245 15.79 -6.19 -83.69
N ASN A 246 15.50 -5.38 -82.66
CA ASN A 246 14.74 -4.13 -82.80
C ASN A 246 15.67 -2.87 -82.77
N ILE A 247 17.01 -3.03 -82.88
CA ILE A 247 17.96 -1.96 -82.74
C ILE A 247 18.74 -1.74 -84.06
N LYS A 248 18.80 -0.53 -84.53
CA LYS A 248 19.56 -0.17 -85.73
C LYS A 248 20.94 0.33 -85.38
N PHE A 249 21.95 -0.55 -85.50
CA PHE A 249 23.35 -0.16 -85.27
C PHE A 249 23.96 0.51 -86.50
N ARG A 250 24.85 1.47 -86.25
CA ARG A 250 25.61 2.16 -87.32
C ARG A 250 26.91 1.41 -87.71
N SER A 251 27.39 0.52 -86.82
CA SER A 251 28.57 -0.30 -87.01
C SER A 251 28.32 -1.73 -86.52
N PRO A 252 28.77 -2.78 -87.28
CA PRO A 252 28.61 -4.17 -86.88
C PRO A 252 29.29 -4.54 -85.56
N GLY A 253 30.40 -3.88 -85.21
CA GLY A 253 31.15 -4.15 -83.97
C GLY A 253 30.31 -3.85 -82.72
N PHE A 254 29.51 -2.77 -82.75
CA PHE A 254 28.62 -2.46 -81.61
C PHE A 254 27.48 -3.48 -81.44
N GLU A 255 27.04 -4.11 -82.53
CA GLU A 255 26.01 -5.15 -82.45
C GLU A 255 26.58 -6.42 -81.81
N GLU A 256 27.80 -6.81 -82.14
CA GLU A 256 28.46 -7.96 -81.50
C GLU A 256 28.71 -7.76 -80.03
N ASP A 257 29.12 -6.57 -79.61
CA ASP A 257 29.34 -6.24 -78.21
C ASP A 257 28.02 -6.07 -77.44
N ALA A 258 26.94 -5.56 -78.11
CA ALA A 258 25.62 -5.48 -77.52
C ALA A 258 25.05 -6.85 -77.21
N LYS A 259 25.29 -7.88 -78.04
CA LYS A 259 24.87 -9.29 -77.81
C LYS A 259 25.50 -9.93 -76.56
N LYS A 260 26.60 -9.37 -76.05
CA LYS A 260 27.29 -9.84 -74.85
C LYS A 260 26.76 -9.21 -73.56
N LEU A 261 25.87 -8.23 -73.66
CA LEU A 261 25.32 -7.55 -72.50
C LEU A 261 24.31 -8.42 -71.78
N CYS A 262 24.42 -8.42 -70.47
CA CYS A 262 23.55 -9.17 -69.58
C CYS A 262 23.44 -8.38 -68.25
N PHE A 263 22.68 -7.29 -68.26
CA PHE A 263 22.38 -6.50 -67.07
C PHE A 263 21.06 -7.02 -66.44
N THR A 264 20.97 -6.88 -65.12
CA THR A 264 19.69 -7.15 -64.47
C THR A 264 18.68 -6.04 -64.80
N GLU A 265 17.41 -6.28 -64.54
CA GLU A 265 16.36 -5.30 -64.80
C GLU A 265 16.61 -3.98 -64.04
N ARG A 266 17.02 -4.09 -62.77
CA ARG A 266 17.36 -2.95 -61.92
C ARG A 266 18.56 -2.17 -62.49
N GLN A 267 19.60 -2.90 -62.91
CA GLN A 267 20.78 -2.30 -63.55
C GLN A 267 20.41 -1.60 -64.86
N ALA A 268 19.66 -2.26 -65.74
CA ALA A 268 19.24 -1.67 -67.01
C ALA A 268 18.39 -0.40 -66.79
N SER A 269 17.47 -0.43 -65.83
CA SER A 269 16.69 0.77 -65.49
C SER A 269 17.57 1.92 -64.98
N ALA A 270 18.50 1.64 -64.07
CA ALA A 270 19.42 2.64 -63.54
C ALA A 270 20.37 3.22 -64.63
N ILE A 271 20.80 2.41 -65.58
CA ILE A 271 21.61 2.84 -66.72
C ILE A 271 20.80 3.78 -67.62
N LEU A 272 19.54 3.44 -67.91
CA LEU A 272 18.68 4.26 -68.77
C LEU A 272 18.31 5.62 -68.12
N GLU A 273 18.29 5.69 -66.78
CA GLU A 273 18.04 6.90 -66.01
C GLU A 273 19.33 7.69 -65.73
N MET A 274 20.52 7.19 -66.13
CA MET A 274 21.79 7.81 -65.81
C MET A 274 21.99 9.12 -66.59
N ARG A 275 22.33 10.17 -65.88
CA ARG A 275 22.62 11.48 -66.45
C ARG A 275 24.03 11.50 -67.07
N LEU A 276 24.20 12.15 -68.24
CA LEU A 276 25.45 12.17 -68.97
C LEU A 276 26.64 12.72 -68.15
N TYR A 277 26.44 13.64 -67.26
CA TYR A 277 27.55 14.17 -66.43
C TYR A 277 28.17 13.11 -65.50
N LYS A 278 27.45 12.01 -65.22
CA LYS A 278 27.96 10.89 -64.39
C LYS A 278 29.08 10.11 -65.09
N LEU A 279 29.34 10.37 -66.37
CA LEU A 279 30.43 9.83 -67.13
C LEU A 279 31.76 10.61 -66.99
N ILE A 280 31.74 11.70 -66.25
CA ILE A 280 32.97 12.47 -65.95
C ILE A 280 33.85 11.65 -65.01
N GLY A 281 35.14 11.59 -65.25
CA GLY A 281 36.06 10.74 -64.50
C GLY A 281 36.03 10.92 -62.98
N LEU A 282 35.78 12.14 -62.47
CA LEU A 282 35.59 12.39 -61.04
C LEU A 282 34.34 11.74 -60.48
N GLU A 283 33.24 11.69 -61.25
CA GLU A 283 31.98 11.03 -60.84
C GLU A 283 32.12 9.51 -60.84
N ILE A 284 32.88 8.95 -61.80
CA ILE A 284 33.20 7.52 -61.84
C ILE A 284 34.04 7.12 -60.60
N LEU A 285 35.01 7.93 -60.23
CA LEU A 285 35.81 7.70 -59.02
C LEU A 285 34.94 7.79 -57.76
N ALA A 286 34.01 8.74 -57.70
CA ALA A 286 33.04 8.85 -56.60
C ALA A 286 32.12 7.62 -56.53
N LEU A 287 31.64 7.10 -57.66
CA LEU A 287 30.82 5.88 -57.74
C LEU A 287 31.62 4.65 -57.27
N GLN A 288 32.91 4.51 -57.70
CA GLN A 288 33.76 3.44 -57.22
C GLN A 288 34.04 3.51 -55.73
N LYS A 289 34.22 4.71 -55.17
CA LYS A 289 34.37 4.92 -53.72
C LYS A 289 33.09 4.51 -52.98
N ALA A 290 31.92 4.95 -53.46
CA ALA A 290 30.63 4.58 -52.89
C ALA A 290 30.39 3.06 -52.95
N TYR A 291 30.79 2.38 -54.04
CA TYR A 291 30.73 0.92 -54.16
C TYR A 291 31.61 0.21 -53.11
N LYS A 292 32.84 0.69 -52.90
CA LYS A 292 33.73 0.14 -51.86
C LYS A 292 33.13 0.27 -50.47
N GLU A 293 32.51 1.42 -50.16
CA GLU A 293 31.80 1.63 -48.89
C GLU A 293 30.58 0.67 -48.75
N THR A 294 29.79 0.46 -49.82
CA THR A 294 28.70 -0.50 -49.85
C THR A 294 29.22 -1.92 -49.59
N LEU A 295 30.31 -2.34 -50.20
CA LEU A 295 30.92 -3.65 -49.96
C LEU A 295 31.42 -3.81 -48.52
N LYS A 296 31.95 -2.73 -47.93
CA LYS A 296 32.36 -2.72 -46.51
C LYS A 296 31.16 -2.98 -45.59
N ARG A 297 30.05 -2.24 -45.78
CA ARG A 297 28.83 -2.43 -44.99
C ARG A 297 28.22 -3.81 -45.16
N ILE A 298 28.20 -4.36 -46.40
CA ILE A 298 27.71 -5.72 -46.62
C ILE A 298 28.53 -6.74 -45.82
N ARG A 299 29.86 -6.60 -45.82
CA ARG A 299 30.74 -7.49 -45.04
C ARG A 299 30.48 -7.34 -43.53
N GLU A 300 30.32 -6.11 -43.05
CA GLU A 300 30.03 -5.80 -41.66
C GLU A 300 28.68 -6.43 -41.24
N TYR A 301 27.60 -6.20 -42.00
CA TYR A 301 26.28 -6.75 -41.65
C TYR A 301 26.25 -8.30 -41.72
N ARG A 302 26.95 -8.89 -42.69
CA ARG A 302 27.10 -10.35 -42.74
C ARG A 302 27.90 -10.89 -41.58
N HIS A 303 28.93 -10.17 -41.13
CA HIS A 303 29.73 -10.53 -39.97
C HIS A 303 28.88 -10.51 -38.71
N ILE A 304 28.08 -9.46 -38.49
CA ILE A 304 27.17 -9.35 -37.34
C ILE A 304 26.16 -10.51 -37.34
N LEU A 305 25.57 -10.83 -38.49
CA LEU A 305 24.57 -11.90 -38.62
C LEU A 305 25.19 -13.32 -38.56
N SER A 306 26.48 -13.49 -38.69
CA SER A 306 27.12 -14.81 -38.79
C SER A 306 27.19 -15.59 -37.47
N SER A 307 27.15 -14.92 -36.33
CA SER A 307 27.16 -15.59 -35.01
C SER A 307 26.53 -14.73 -33.91
N GLN A 308 26.01 -15.40 -32.91
CA GLN A 308 25.47 -14.73 -31.71
C GLN A 308 26.55 -13.88 -31.00
N LYS A 309 27.79 -14.39 -30.94
CA LYS A 309 28.93 -13.65 -30.35
C LYS A 309 29.17 -12.29 -31.03
N ASN A 310 28.97 -12.19 -32.33
CA ASN A 310 29.12 -10.92 -33.04
C ASN A 310 27.95 -9.98 -32.74
N MET A 311 26.73 -10.50 -32.60
CA MET A 311 25.57 -9.72 -32.14
C MET A 311 25.77 -9.24 -30.69
N ASP A 312 26.31 -10.09 -29.82
CA ASP A 312 26.64 -9.74 -28.42
C ASP A 312 27.59 -8.53 -28.36
N ALA A 313 28.59 -8.48 -29.25
CA ALA A 313 29.51 -7.35 -29.31
C ALA A 313 28.80 -6.03 -29.65
N VAL A 314 27.87 -6.06 -30.59
CA VAL A 314 27.08 -4.88 -30.97
C VAL A 314 26.10 -4.47 -29.84
N ILE A 315 25.46 -5.45 -29.16
CA ILE A 315 24.58 -5.16 -28.02
C ILE A 315 25.38 -4.50 -26.91
N LYS A 316 26.58 -5.00 -26.61
CA LYS A 316 27.46 -4.40 -25.58
C LYS A 316 27.88 -2.99 -25.93
N GLU A 317 28.27 -2.74 -27.20
CA GLU A 317 28.61 -1.39 -27.67
C GLU A 317 27.43 -0.41 -27.53
N ASP A 318 26.21 -0.85 -27.90
CA ASP A 318 25.00 -0.05 -27.71
C ASP A 318 24.72 0.22 -26.22
N LEU A 319 24.93 -0.75 -25.34
CA LEU A 319 24.77 -0.60 -23.88
C LEU A 319 25.84 0.34 -23.29
N ASP A 320 27.09 0.25 -23.74
CA ASP A 320 28.15 1.15 -23.30
C ASP A 320 27.84 2.60 -23.68
N ARG A 321 27.36 2.83 -24.90
CA ARG A 321 26.92 4.17 -25.34
C ARG A 321 25.75 4.70 -24.48
N ILE A 322 24.75 3.86 -24.21
CA ILE A 322 23.62 4.24 -23.34
C ILE A 322 24.11 4.57 -21.94
N ARG A 323 25.03 3.78 -21.41
CA ARG A 323 25.63 4.02 -20.09
C ARG A 323 26.37 5.34 -20.05
N GLU A 324 27.23 5.63 -21.03
CA GLU A 324 28.01 6.89 -21.10
C GLU A 324 27.09 8.12 -21.21
N GLU A 325 26.01 8.04 -21.98
CA GLU A 325 25.13 9.18 -22.23
C GLU A 325 24.09 9.42 -21.13
N PHE A 326 23.56 8.36 -20.48
CA PHE A 326 22.38 8.45 -19.61
C PHE A 326 22.60 7.94 -18.18
N SER A 327 23.76 7.38 -17.83
CA SER A 327 23.99 6.88 -16.48
C SER A 327 24.07 8.05 -15.49
N VAL A 328 23.45 7.84 -14.33
CA VAL A 328 23.50 8.73 -13.18
C VAL A 328 24.02 7.95 -11.96
N GLU A 329 24.54 8.65 -10.98
CA GLU A 329 24.94 8.04 -9.71
C GLU A 329 23.72 7.48 -8.98
N ARG A 330 23.89 6.35 -8.28
CA ARG A 330 22.88 5.73 -7.42
C ARG A 330 22.47 6.72 -6.33
N ARG A 331 21.15 6.83 -6.12
CA ARG A 331 20.57 7.67 -5.07
C ARG A 331 20.16 6.87 -3.84
N THR A 332 19.59 5.68 -4.05
CA THR A 332 19.03 4.88 -2.96
C THR A 332 20.14 4.08 -2.26
N VAL A 333 20.24 4.24 -0.95
CA VAL A 333 21.13 3.47 -0.09
C VAL A 333 20.49 2.11 0.22
N ILE A 334 21.27 1.04 0.24
CA ILE A 334 20.79 -0.32 0.54
C ILE A 334 21.53 -0.82 1.77
N GLU A 335 20.78 -1.09 2.84
CA GLU A 335 21.32 -1.59 4.11
C GLU A 335 20.32 -2.50 4.81
N ASP A 336 20.80 -3.27 5.79
CA ASP A 336 19.90 -3.93 6.74
C ASP A 336 19.67 -2.98 7.91
N GLY A 337 18.56 -2.25 7.85
CA GLY A 337 18.15 -1.38 8.94
C GLY A 337 17.76 -2.20 10.16
N GLU A 338 18.19 -1.77 11.33
CA GLU A 338 17.70 -2.33 12.59
C GLU A 338 16.17 -2.28 12.62
N GLU A 339 15.55 -3.37 13.06
CA GLU A 339 14.13 -3.37 13.33
C GLU A 339 13.87 -2.37 14.45
N ILE A 340 13.11 -1.30 14.13
CA ILE A 340 12.79 -0.27 15.10
C ILE A 340 11.86 -0.88 16.13
N VAL A 341 12.42 -1.39 17.23
CA VAL A 341 11.67 -1.83 18.40
C VAL A 341 11.30 -0.57 19.18
N PHE A 342 10.25 0.10 18.74
CA PHE A 342 9.64 1.16 19.53
C PHE A 342 8.77 0.47 20.59
N GLN A 343 9.28 0.34 21.80
CA GLN A 343 8.42 0.12 22.98
C GLN A 343 7.77 1.48 23.28
N GLU A 344 6.48 1.58 23.00
CA GLU A 344 5.68 2.67 23.57
C GLU A 344 5.94 2.64 25.09
N GLU A 345 6.61 3.64 25.63
CA GLU A 345 6.59 3.86 27.08
C GLU A 345 5.12 4.04 27.42
N LYS A 346 4.47 2.98 27.88
CA LYS A 346 3.15 3.07 28.46
C LYS A 346 3.34 3.99 29.64
N GLU A 347 2.75 5.19 29.61
CA GLU A 347 2.60 5.98 30.84
C GLU A 347 2.10 5.04 31.91
N ALA A 348 2.74 5.08 33.09
CA ALA A 348 2.34 4.22 34.19
C ALA A 348 0.84 4.38 34.39
N ALA A 349 0.09 3.29 34.34
CA ALA A 349 -1.35 3.30 34.50
C ALA A 349 -1.69 4.02 35.82
N ARG A 350 -2.58 5.00 35.74
CA ARG A 350 -3.02 5.79 36.89
C ARG A 350 -4.49 5.49 37.11
N GLU A 351 -4.87 5.38 38.38
CA GLU A 351 -6.27 5.29 38.75
C GLU A 351 -6.96 6.65 38.66
N MET A 352 -8.01 6.72 37.87
CA MET A 352 -8.84 7.88 37.64
C MET A 352 -10.30 7.55 37.97
N ILE A 353 -11.15 8.53 38.11
CA ILE A 353 -12.60 8.34 38.28
C ILE A 353 -13.29 8.74 36.97
N PHE A 354 -13.91 7.78 36.33
CA PHE A 354 -14.85 8.07 35.25
C PHE A 354 -16.10 8.69 35.86
N ALA A 355 -16.51 9.85 35.36
CA ALA A 355 -17.70 10.56 35.80
C ALA A 355 -18.55 10.93 34.58
N MET A 356 -19.85 10.59 34.63
CA MET A 356 -20.81 10.92 33.58
C MET A 356 -22.04 11.60 34.17
N ASP A 357 -22.45 12.73 33.58
CA ASP A 357 -23.65 13.45 34.00
C ASP A 357 -24.92 12.86 33.37
N ARG A 358 -26.09 13.39 33.83
CA ARG A 358 -27.43 12.95 33.34
C ARG A 358 -27.66 13.25 31.84
N PHE A 359 -26.84 14.03 31.21
CA PHE A 359 -26.93 14.39 29.79
C PHE A 359 -25.98 13.55 28.93
N GLY A 360 -25.22 12.62 29.54
CA GLY A 360 -24.27 11.74 28.85
C GLY A 360 -22.91 12.36 28.58
N TYR A 361 -22.57 13.52 29.20
CA TYR A 361 -21.22 14.07 29.13
C TYR A 361 -20.31 13.35 30.12
N CYS A 362 -19.18 12.87 29.63
CA CYS A 362 -18.24 12.10 30.42
C CYS A 362 -16.82 12.70 30.43
N LYS A 363 -16.11 12.47 31.52
CA LYS A 363 -14.74 12.91 31.76
C LYS A 363 -14.04 11.97 32.74
N LEU A 364 -12.71 12.02 32.77
CA LEU A 364 -11.90 11.42 33.82
C LEU A 364 -11.51 12.48 34.84
N LEU A 365 -11.76 12.21 36.10
CA LEU A 365 -11.33 13.06 37.24
C LEU A 365 -10.14 12.37 37.93
N GLU A 366 -9.18 13.16 38.40
CA GLU A 366 -8.15 12.64 39.28
C GLU A 366 -8.77 12.10 40.58
N LYS A 367 -8.33 10.92 41.02
CA LYS A 367 -8.80 10.29 42.28
C LYS A 367 -8.76 11.24 43.47
N ALA A 368 -7.67 12.02 43.60
CA ALA A 368 -7.52 13.02 44.67
C ALA A 368 -8.57 14.14 44.64
N VAL A 369 -9.09 14.48 43.44
CA VAL A 369 -10.17 15.47 43.27
C VAL A 369 -11.50 14.89 43.74
N TYR A 370 -11.77 13.64 43.40
CA TYR A 370 -12.96 12.91 43.84
C TYR A 370 -12.99 12.72 45.36
N GLU A 371 -11.87 12.27 45.96
CA GLU A 371 -11.76 12.05 47.41
C GLU A 371 -11.95 13.33 48.24
N ARG A 372 -11.63 14.50 47.69
CA ARG A 372 -11.86 15.81 48.36
C ARG A 372 -13.30 16.31 48.20
N ASN A 373 -14.03 15.87 47.20
CA ASN A 373 -15.37 16.40 46.88
C ASN A 373 -16.37 15.29 46.51
N PRO A 374 -16.49 14.18 47.24
CA PRO A 374 -17.28 13.05 46.83
C PRO A 374 -18.78 13.38 46.69
N GLU A 375 -19.34 14.12 47.62
CA GLU A 375 -20.74 14.50 47.59
C GLU A 375 -21.10 15.38 46.40
N THR A 376 -20.23 16.35 46.06
CA THR A 376 -20.47 17.22 44.92
C THR A 376 -20.40 16.42 43.59
N VAL A 377 -19.41 15.52 43.46
CA VAL A 377 -19.28 14.70 42.25
C VAL A 377 -20.46 13.78 42.09
N GLN A 378 -20.93 13.11 43.15
CA GLN A 378 -22.09 12.23 43.14
C GLN A 378 -23.40 12.97 42.88
N ALA A 379 -23.51 14.23 43.32
CA ALA A 379 -24.71 15.03 43.04
C ALA A 379 -24.81 15.49 41.58
N GLU A 380 -23.66 15.77 40.95
CA GLU A 380 -23.58 16.26 39.56
C GLU A 380 -23.54 15.14 38.53
N HIS A 381 -23.10 13.94 38.89
CA HIS A 381 -22.88 12.83 37.97
C HIS A 381 -23.70 11.59 38.36
N VAL A 382 -24.37 10.98 37.38
CA VAL A 382 -25.17 9.76 37.58
C VAL A 382 -24.32 8.50 37.63
N GLU A 383 -23.14 8.55 37.02
CA GLU A 383 -22.16 7.46 37.00
C GLU A 383 -20.81 7.96 37.49
N THR A 384 -20.28 7.25 38.49
CA THR A 384 -18.92 7.51 39.00
C THR A 384 -18.23 6.17 39.23
N VAL A 385 -17.23 5.84 38.41
CA VAL A 385 -16.58 4.53 38.40
C VAL A 385 -15.05 4.70 38.42
N PRO A 386 -14.33 4.11 39.39
CA PRO A 386 -12.88 4.07 39.37
C PRO A 386 -12.39 3.23 38.18
N VAL A 387 -11.39 3.73 37.44
CA VAL A 387 -10.85 3.07 36.26
C VAL A 387 -9.37 3.37 36.10
N MET A 388 -8.60 2.40 35.65
CA MET A 388 -7.20 2.64 35.26
C MET A 388 -7.13 3.28 33.87
N THR A 389 -6.18 4.17 33.62
CA THR A 389 -6.04 4.87 32.34
C THR A 389 -5.72 3.96 31.16
N ASP A 390 -5.21 2.76 31.40
CA ASP A 390 -4.94 1.72 30.39
C ASP A 390 -6.07 0.70 30.20
N ASP A 391 -7.15 0.82 30.99
CA ASP A 391 -8.32 -0.05 30.95
C ASP A 391 -9.39 0.47 29.97
N ARG A 392 -10.50 -0.27 29.90
CA ARG A 392 -11.71 0.07 29.16
C ARG A 392 -12.90 0.18 30.09
N ILE A 393 -13.82 1.06 29.74
CA ILE A 393 -15.08 1.24 30.46
C ILE A 393 -16.18 0.56 29.65
N CYS A 394 -16.92 -0.34 30.28
CA CYS A 394 -18.02 -1.08 29.68
C CYS A 394 -19.37 -0.48 30.12
N PHE A 395 -20.25 -0.24 29.16
CA PHE A 395 -21.60 0.29 29.35
C PHE A 395 -22.62 -0.71 28.86
N PHE A 396 -23.45 -1.22 29.75
CA PHE A 396 -24.54 -2.16 29.43
C PHE A 396 -25.85 -1.39 29.32
N THR A 397 -26.62 -1.63 28.26
CA THR A 397 -27.82 -0.85 27.95
C THR A 397 -29.09 -1.65 28.00
N ASP A 398 -30.21 -0.93 28.09
CA ASP A 398 -31.57 -1.51 28.09
C ASP A 398 -31.95 -2.18 26.77
N THR A 399 -31.25 -1.87 25.66
CA THR A 399 -31.40 -2.57 24.37
C THR A 399 -30.67 -3.92 24.34
N GLY A 400 -30.04 -4.32 25.46
CA GLY A 400 -29.28 -5.57 25.53
C GLY A 400 -27.93 -5.56 24.87
N SER A 401 -27.36 -4.38 24.66
CA SER A 401 -26.01 -4.16 24.08
C SER A 401 -25.00 -3.86 25.19
N MET A 402 -23.71 -4.15 24.91
CA MET A 402 -22.61 -3.66 25.70
C MET A 402 -21.66 -2.88 24.77
N TYR A 403 -21.38 -1.63 25.14
CA TYR A 403 -20.39 -0.78 24.51
C TYR A 403 -19.13 -0.69 25.36
N GLN A 404 -17.98 -0.51 24.74
CA GLN A 404 -16.75 -0.26 25.48
C GLN A 404 -15.93 0.87 24.87
N VAL A 405 -15.36 1.69 25.73
CA VAL A 405 -14.50 2.84 25.42
C VAL A 405 -13.19 2.67 26.17
N LYS A 406 -12.05 2.99 25.54
CA LYS A 406 -10.78 3.02 26.26
C LYS A 406 -10.80 4.21 27.22
N ALA A 407 -10.35 4.03 28.46
CA ALA A 407 -10.23 5.13 29.40
C ALA A 407 -9.36 6.26 28.84
N ALA A 408 -8.30 5.95 28.09
CA ALA A 408 -7.44 6.92 27.42
C ALA A 408 -8.16 7.78 26.36
N ASP A 409 -9.29 7.35 25.82
CA ASP A 409 -10.09 8.11 24.83
C ASP A 409 -11.05 9.10 25.53
N VAL A 410 -11.23 8.99 26.85
CA VAL A 410 -12.05 9.90 27.66
C VAL A 410 -11.17 11.06 28.15
N PRO A 411 -11.53 12.33 27.90
CA PRO A 411 -10.70 13.46 28.30
C PRO A 411 -10.58 13.56 29.82
N ALA A 412 -9.35 13.79 30.29
CA ALA A 412 -9.13 14.18 31.68
C ALA A 412 -9.57 15.65 31.88
N GLY A 413 -10.34 15.93 32.91
CA GLY A 413 -10.89 17.25 33.16
C GLY A 413 -10.91 17.63 34.64
N LYS A 414 -11.14 18.89 34.90
CA LYS A 414 -11.40 19.42 36.25
C LYS A 414 -12.89 19.25 36.60
N LEU A 415 -13.23 19.41 37.86
CA LEU A 415 -14.62 19.27 38.34
C LEU A 415 -15.61 20.12 37.52
N LYS A 416 -15.25 21.37 37.19
CA LYS A 416 -16.09 22.31 36.43
C LYS A 416 -16.13 22.07 34.92
N ASP A 417 -15.26 21.22 34.39
CA ASP A 417 -15.22 20.94 32.93
C ASP A 417 -16.42 20.06 32.56
N LYS A 418 -17.04 20.36 31.44
CA LYS A 418 -18.23 19.65 30.98
C LYS A 418 -17.93 18.23 30.45
N GLY A 419 -16.71 18.00 29.95
CA GLY A 419 -16.31 16.76 29.31
C GLY A 419 -16.81 16.65 27.86
N VAL A 420 -16.92 15.42 27.34
CA VAL A 420 -17.41 15.11 26.00
C VAL A 420 -18.62 14.19 26.04
N PRO A 421 -19.57 14.30 25.12
CA PRO A 421 -20.66 13.34 25.00
C PRO A 421 -20.14 11.93 24.75
N LEU A 422 -20.71 10.93 25.43
CA LEU A 422 -20.34 9.52 25.24
C LEU A 422 -20.57 9.05 23.79
N ASP A 423 -21.58 9.60 23.12
CA ASP A 423 -21.92 9.33 21.72
C ASP A 423 -20.75 9.70 20.77
N ASN A 424 -19.94 10.69 21.11
CA ASN A 424 -18.81 11.15 20.29
C ASN A 424 -17.60 10.20 20.33
N ILE A 425 -17.46 9.44 21.42
CA ILE A 425 -16.32 8.53 21.66
C ILE A 425 -16.69 7.05 21.59
N SER A 426 -17.98 6.74 21.44
CA SER A 426 -18.50 5.38 21.37
C SER A 426 -19.50 5.24 20.21
N ARG A 427 -20.08 4.04 20.08
CA ARG A 427 -21.24 3.79 19.19
C ARG A 427 -22.59 3.82 19.92
N PHE A 428 -22.59 4.25 21.17
CA PHE A 428 -23.77 4.43 21.98
C PHE A 428 -24.62 5.59 21.43
N GLU A 429 -25.93 5.40 21.39
CA GLU A 429 -26.89 6.42 20.93
C GLU A 429 -27.82 6.79 22.08
N GLY A 430 -27.46 7.79 22.91
CA GLY A 430 -28.20 8.19 24.11
C GLY A 430 -29.66 8.59 23.87
N ALA A 431 -30.02 8.94 22.62
CA ALA A 431 -31.43 9.19 22.24
C ALA A 431 -32.29 7.91 22.11
N LYS A 432 -31.67 6.75 21.96
CA LYS A 432 -32.37 5.48 21.67
C LYS A 432 -32.31 4.46 22.81
N GLU A 433 -31.30 4.58 23.68
CA GLU A 433 -31.01 3.57 24.69
C GLU A 433 -30.51 4.20 25.99
N ARG A 434 -30.68 3.47 27.08
CA ARG A 434 -30.31 3.90 28.42
C ARG A 434 -29.26 2.95 28.99
N ILE A 435 -28.23 3.50 29.62
CA ILE A 435 -27.23 2.74 30.37
C ILE A 435 -27.85 2.21 31.65
N LEU A 436 -27.66 0.93 31.94
CA LEU A 436 -28.13 0.23 33.14
C LEU A 436 -26.98 -0.13 34.08
N LEU A 437 -25.77 -0.33 33.56
CA LEU A 437 -24.58 -0.66 34.35
C LEU A 437 -23.35 -0.13 33.66
N THR A 438 -22.50 0.53 34.41
CA THR A 438 -21.16 0.98 33.98
C THR A 438 -20.11 0.32 34.86
N MET A 439 -19.09 -0.28 34.27
CA MET A 439 -17.99 -0.89 35.02
C MET A 439 -16.68 -0.98 34.20
N PRO A 440 -15.49 -1.03 34.86
CA PRO A 440 -14.23 -1.30 34.17
C PRO A 440 -14.19 -2.71 33.60
N ALA A 441 -13.53 -2.87 32.45
CA ALA A 441 -13.36 -4.18 31.83
C ALA A 441 -12.50 -5.13 32.69
N SER A 442 -11.54 -4.59 33.42
CA SER A 442 -10.68 -5.33 34.35
C SER A 442 -11.46 -5.99 35.50
N GLU A 443 -12.63 -5.46 35.86
CA GLU A 443 -13.47 -6.02 36.93
C GLU A 443 -14.44 -7.12 36.46
N LEU A 444 -14.63 -7.28 35.15
CA LEU A 444 -15.49 -8.32 34.58
C LEU A 444 -15.06 -9.76 34.96
N PRO A 445 -13.74 -10.11 34.92
CA PRO A 445 -13.31 -11.45 35.31
C PRO A 445 -13.71 -11.79 36.75
N GLY A 446 -14.29 -12.96 36.95
CA GLY A 446 -14.71 -13.42 38.27
C GLY A 446 -16.05 -12.84 38.81
N LYS A 447 -16.63 -11.84 38.15
CA LYS A 447 -17.94 -11.33 38.48
C LYS A 447 -19.02 -12.10 37.72
N LYS A 448 -20.24 -12.15 38.32
CA LYS A 448 -21.46 -12.67 37.70
C LYS A 448 -22.45 -11.54 37.55
N LEU A 449 -23.02 -11.39 36.36
CA LEU A 449 -23.99 -10.36 36.06
C LEU A 449 -25.40 -10.98 35.94
N LEU A 450 -26.33 -10.49 36.73
CA LEU A 450 -27.76 -10.83 36.62
C LEU A 450 -28.38 -9.88 35.59
N PHE A 451 -29.01 -10.44 34.58
CA PHE A 451 -29.82 -9.72 33.61
C PHE A 451 -31.29 -9.99 33.90
N ALA A 452 -32.07 -8.95 34.03
CA ALA A 452 -33.52 -8.98 34.19
C ALA A 452 -34.15 -8.13 33.08
N THR A 453 -35.15 -8.69 32.37
CA THR A 453 -35.86 -7.95 31.31
C THR A 453 -37.25 -7.51 31.79
N ARG A 454 -37.87 -6.54 31.10
CA ARG A 454 -39.23 -6.08 31.38
C ARG A 454 -40.28 -7.21 31.26
N ALA A 455 -40.04 -8.19 30.40
CA ALA A 455 -40.84 -9.43 30.32
C ALA A 455 -40.52 -10.44 31.43
N ALA A 456 -39.81 -10.03 32.49
CA ALA A 456 -39.37 -10.83 33.63
C ALA A 456 -38.53 -12.06 33.23
N MET A 457 -37.77 -12.01 32.15
CA MET A 457 -36.76 -13.02 31.80
C MET A 457 -35.48 -12.75 32.59
N LEU A 458 -34.95 -13.79 33.21
CA LEU A 458 -33.77 -13.72 34.08
C LEU A 458 -32.68 -14.67 33.59
N LYS A 459 -31.44 -14.24 33.71
CA LYS A 459 -30.26 -15.10 33.56
C LYS A 459 -29.07 -14.53 34.32
N ILE A 460 -28.17 -15.38 34.69
CA ILE A 460 -26.86 -15.01 35.20
C ILE A 460 -25.83 -15.26 34.10
N VAL A 461 -24.96 -14.29 33.84
CA VAL A 461 -23.88 -14.41 32.84
C VAL A 461 -22.55 -14.16 33.51
N PRO A 462 -21.53 -15.04 33.32
CA PRO A 462 -20.20 -14.79 33.81
C PRO A 462 -19.61 -13.54 33.11
N GLY A 463 -19.01 -12.63 33.87
CA GLY A 463 -18.43 -11.39 33.33
C GLY A 463 -17.34 -11.64 32.27
N GLY A 464 -16.62 -12.77 32.39
CA GLY A 464 -15.62 -13.16 31.38
C GLY A 464 -16.17 -13.33 29.95
N GLU A 465 -17.47 -13.58 29.77
CA GLU A 465 -18.15 -13.64 28.47
C GLU A 465 -18.12 -12.28 27.71
N PHE A 466 -17.87 -11.18 28.42
CA PHE A 466 -17.87 -9.83 27.89
C PHE A 466 -16.46 -9.31 27.56
N LEU A 467 -15.40 -10.08 27.86
CA LEU A 467 -14.05 -9.73 27.48
C LEU A 467 -13.87 -9.89 25.96
N THR A 468 -13.76 -8.78 25.27
CA THR A 468 -13.66 -8.73 23.80
C THR A 468 -12.87 -7.52 23.34
N ALA A 469 -12.31 -7.60 22.12
CA ALA A 469 -11.68 -6.46 21.47
C ALA A 469 -12.70 -5.55 20.73
N ASN A 470 -13.92 -6.04 20.52
CA ASN A 470 -14.95 -5.31 19.77
C ASN A 470 -15.51 -4.15 20.59
N ARG A 471 -15.68 -2.99 19.96
CA ARG A 471 -16.24 -1.78 20.61
C ARG A 471 -17.72 -1.93 21.03
N MET A 472 -18.44 -2.88 20.47
CA MET A 472 -19.84 -3.19 20.76
C MET A 472 -20.07 -4.68 20.60
N VAL A 473 -20.83 -5.27 21.54
CA VAL A 473 -21.31 -6.66 21.47
C VAL A 473 -22.72 -6.76 22.05
N ALA A 474 -23.48 -7.78 21.63
CA ALA A 474 -24.73 -8.12 22.29
C ALA A 474 -24.43 -8.66 23.70
N ALA A 475 -25.07 -8.07 24.73
CA ALA A 475 -24.97 -8.48 26.11
C ALA A 475 -26.06 -9.48 26.48
N THR A 476 -27.25 -9.36 25.88
CA THR A 476 -28.34 -10.33 26.04
C THR A 476 -29.17 -10.41 24.78
N LYS A 477 -29.83 -11.55 24.57
CA LYS A 477 -30.82 -11.72 23.50
C LYS A 477 -32.21 -11.38 24.05
N LEU A 478 -32.77 -10.28 23.60
CA LEU A 478 -34.11 -9.83 23.91
C LEU A 478 -35.14 -10.44 22.96
N SER A 479 -36.40 -10.59 23.42
CA SER A 479 -37.54 -10.88 22.55
C SER A 479 -37.99 -9.60 21.85
N GLU A 480 -38.77 -9.71 20.78
CA GLU A 480 -39.32 -8.56 20.08
C GLU A 480 -40.17 -7.69 21.02
N GLY A 481 -39.85 -6.40 21.10
CA GLY A 481 -40.53 -5.46 22.01
C GLY A 481 -40.09 -5.52 23.47
N ASP A 482 -39.19 -6.43 23.88
CA ASP A 482 -38.67 -6.49 25.25
C ASP A 482 -37.44 -5.61 25.43
N GLN A 483 -37.17 -5.19 26.65
CA GLN A 483 -36.00 -4.40 27.05
C GLN A 483 -35.41 -4.96 28.34
N ALA A 484 -34.13 -4.79 28.57
CA ALA A 484 -33.56 -5.03 29.87
C ALA A 484 -34.12 -3.99 30.88
N ALA A 485 -34.59 -4.47 31.99
CA ALA A 485 -35.09 -3.63 33.09
C ALA A 485 -33.94 -3.24 34.02
N GLU A 486 -33.15 -4.23 34.45
CA GLU A 486 -31.98 -4.04 35.30
C GLU A 486 -30.89 -5.05 34.96
N ILE A 487 -29.65 -4.63 35.22
CA ILE A 487 -28.44 -5.46 35.15
C ILE A 487 -27.67 -5.23 36.45
N ARG A 488 -27.49 -6.30 37.25
CA ARG A 488 -26.91 -6.22 38.60
C ARG A 488 -25.66 -7.11 38.71
N ILE A 489 -24.64 -6.65 39.41
CA ILE A 489 -23.49 -7.47 39.78
C ILE A 489 -23.86 -8.32 40.99
N LEU A 490 -23.62 -9.61 40.92
CA LEU A 490 -23.81 -10.52 42.05
C LEU A 490 -22.53 -10.59 42.89
N SER A 491 -22.70 -10.40 44.20
CA SER A 491 -21.60 -10.43 45.18
C SER A 491 -21.72 -11.57 46.20
N GLY A 492 -22.64 -12.53 45.94
CA GLY A 492 -22.84 -13.68 46.81
C GLY A 492 -24.25 -13.70 47.44
N GLU A 493 -25.18 -12.90 46.97
CA GLU A 493 -26.58 -12.86 47.40
C GLU A 493 -27.23 -14.21 47.18
N THR A 494 -28.09 -14.62 48.09
CA THR A 494 -28.79 -15.92 48.07
C THR A 494 -30.22 -15.80 47.62
N GLU A 495 -30.84 -14.64 47.83
CA GLU A 495 -32.25 -14.39 47.59
C GLU A 495 -32.44 -13.19 46.62
N ILE A 496 -33.54 -13.25 45.88
CA ILE A 496 -33.96 -12.20 44.96
C ILE A 496 -35.44 -11.90 45.13
N VAL A 497 -35.80 -10.62 45.01
CA VAL A 497 -37.18 -10.17 44.93
C VAL A 497 -37.41 -9.41 43.65
N LEU A 498 -38.40 -9.81 42.88
CA LEU A 498 -38.86 -9.14 41.68
C LEU A 498 -40.08 -8.27 42.03
N GLN A 499 -40.08 -7.01 41.59
CA GLN A 499 -41.23 -6.10 41.71
C GLN A 499 -41.72 -5.73 40.31
N THR A 500 -42.99 -5.87 40.07
CA THR A 500 -43.61 -5.41 38.84
C THR A 500 -44.18 -3.99 38.98
N LYS A 501 -44.47 -3.36 37.84
CA LYS A 501 -45.10 -2.04 37.77
C LYS A 501 -46.44 -1.97 38.47
N GLU A 502 -47.22 -3.05 38.43
CA GLU A 502 -48.52 -3.15 39.12
C GLU A 502 -48.39 -3.55 40.61
N GLY A 503 -47.17 -3.66 41.14
CA GLY A 503 -46.89 -3.91 42.56
C GLY A 503 -47.05 -5.38 42.97
N MET A 504 -46.79 -6.27 42.07
CA MET A 504 -46.66 -7.70 42.41
C MET A 504 -45.21 -7.96 42.85
N PHE A 505 -45.03 -8.67 43.95
CA PHE A 505 -43.71 -9.03 44.49
C PHE A 505 -43.54 -10.54 44.52
N LEU A 506 -42.40 -11.05 44.04
CA LEU A 506 -42.03 -12.46 44.08
C LEU A 506 -40.64 -12.62 44.67
N ARG A 507 -40.53 -13.31 45.82
CA ARG A 507 -39.26 -13.64 46.48
C ARG A 507 -38.95 -15.11 46.25
N PHE A 508 -37.70 -15.40 45.79
CA PHE A 508 -37.24 -16.77 45.58
C PHE A 508 -35.70 -16.84 45.66
N MET A 509 -35.12 -18.04 45.60
CA MET A 509 -33.69 -18.27 45.72
C MET A 509 -32.97 -17.97 44.39
N ILE A 510 -31.84 -17.26 44.42
CA ILE A 510 -31.04 -16.93 43.24
C ILE A 510 -30.56 -18.19 42.51
N ASN A 511 -30.28 -19.28 43.19
CA ASN A 511 -29.83 -20.54 42.60
C ASN A 511 -30.86 -21.18 41.64
N GLU A 512 -32.09 -20.71 41.63
CA GLU A 512 -33.10 -21.10 40.63
C GLU A 512 -32.88 -20.41 39.27
N ILE A 513 -31.99 -19.42 39.18
CA ILE A 513 -31.67 -18.71 37.95
C ILE A 513 -30.42 -19.38 37.34
N PRO A 514 -30.50 -19.93 36.12
CA PRO A 514 -29.37 -20.60 35.52
C PRO A 514 -28.31 -19.62 35.08
N GLU A 515 -27.06 -20.07 35.18
CA GLU A 515 -25.89 -19.42 34.55
C GLU A 515 -25.88 -19.78 33.06
N LEU A 516 -25.92 -18.79 32.18
CA LEU A 516 -26.09 -18.95 30.74
C LEU A 516 -25.11 -18.03 29.99
N LYS A 517 -24.88 -18.34 28.70
CA LYS A 517 -24.09 -17.48 27.82
C LYS A 517 -24.83 -16.17 27.49
N LYS A 518 -24.06 -15.13 27.18
CA LYS A 518 -24.60 -13.80 26.80
C LYS A 518 -25.68 -13.84 25.70
N ASN A 519 -25.57 -14.73 24.73
CA ASN A 519 -26.50 -14.81 23.59
C ASN A 519 -27.82 -15.58 23.90
N SER A 520 -28.07 -15.98 25.16
CA SER A 520 -29.30 -16.64 25.56
C SER A 520 -30.38 -15.63 25.99
N ARG A 521 -31.66 -16.03 25.93
CA ARG A 521 -32.79 -15.20 26.40
C ARG A 521 -33.01 -15.27 27.93
N GLY A 522 -32.48 -16.28 28.56
CA GLY A 522 -32.77 -16.55 29.98
C GLY A 522 -34.02 -17.42 30.22
N VAL A 523 -34.44 -17.45 31.47
CA VAL A 523 -35.63 -18.18 31.95
C VAL A 523 -36.63 -17.20 32.55
N ARG A 524 -37.91 -17.54 32.53
CA ARG A 524 -38.93 -16.69 33.12
C ARG A 524 -38.80 -16.66 34.66
N GLY A 525 -38.63 -15.47 35.21
CA GLY A 525 -38.50 -15.22 36.63
C GLY A 525 -39.87 -15.16 37.33
N MET A 526 -40.83 -14.48 36.69
CA MET A 526 -42.15 -14.24 37.21
C MET A 526 -43.21 -14.34 36.11
N LYS A 527 -44.42 -14.82 36.41
CA LYS A 527 -45.56 -14.78 35.50
C LYS A 527 -46.20 -13.40 35.56
N LEU A 528 -46.15 -12.66 34.46
CA LEU A 528 -46.78 -11.36 34.30
C LEU A 528 -48.22 -11.55 33.76
N GLU A 529 -49.16 -10.77 34.24
CA GLU A 529 -50.57 -10.77 33.81
C GLU A 529 -50.97 -9.38 33.29
N GLY A 530 -51.88 -9.33 32.37
CA GLY A 530 -52.55 -8.08 31.96
C GLY A 530 -51.68 -6.97 31.38
N GLY A 531 -50.54 -7.30 30.78
CA GLY A 531 -49.63 -6.29 30.24
C GLY A 531 -48.71 -5.63 31.28
N ASP A 532 -48.60 -6.21 32.48
CA ASP A 532 -47.65 -5.81 33.53
C ASP A 532 -46.21 -6.05 33.09
N SER A 533 -45.25 -5.38 33.69
CA SER A 533 -43.83 -5.47 33.38
C SER A 533 -42.97 -5.46 34.64
N LEU A 534 -41.83 -6.15 34.60
CA LEU A 534 -40.81 -6.06 35.65
C LEU A 534 -40.26 -4.63 35.70
N GLU A 535 -40.18 -4.07 36.89
CA GLU A 535 -39.68 -2.72 37.12
C GLU A 535 -38.39 -2.73 37.92
N HIS A 536 -38.34 -3.49 39.04
CA HIS A 536 -37.20 -3.54 39.94
C HIS A 536 -36.81 -4.94 40.35
N VAL A 537 -35.52 -5.10 40.63
CA VAL A 537 -34.91 -6.29 41.22
C VAL A 537 -34.20 -5.90 42.51
N TYR A 538 -34.51 -6.57 43.61
CA TYR A 538 -33.91 -6.33 44.93
C TYR A 538 -33.22 -7.58 45.45
N PHE A 539 -32.19 -7.33 46.26
CA PHE A 539 -31.55 -8.36 47.07
C PHE A 539 -31.87 -8.09 48.56
N PRO A 540 -32.81 -8.84 49.18
CA PRO A 540 -33.30 -8.55 50.54
C PRO A 540 -32.22 -8.49 51.61
N GLU A 541 -31.09 -9.16 51.39
CA GLU A 541 -29.90 -9.14 52.28
C GLU A 541 -29.24 -7.77 52.35
N ASN A 542 -29.21 -7.06 51.24
CA ASN A 542 -28.57 -5.74 51.11
C ASN A 542 -29.61 -4.60 51.08
N GLU A 543 -30.80 -4.88 50.55
CA GLU A 543 -31.88 -3.93 50.32
C GLU A 543 -33.16 -4.46 50.98
N PRO A 544 -33.33 -4.36 52.34
CA PRO A 544 -34.46 -4.97 53.06
C PRO A 544 -35.80 -4.30 52.83
N LEU A 545 -35.80 -3.07 52.26
CA LEU A 545 -36.99 -2.26 52.05
C LEU A 545 -37.11 -1.86 50.57
N ALA A 546 -38.31 -1.97 50.02
CA ALA A 546 -38.68 -1.38 48.74
C ALA A 546 -39.76 -0.32 48.95
N VAL A 547 -39.83 0.68 48.07
CA VAL A 547 -40.92 1.69 48.11
C VAL A 547 -41.86 1.42 46.93
N TYR A 548 -43.14 1.26 47.23
CA TYR A 548 -44.17 1.15 46.20
C TYR A 548 -45.36 2.07 46.57
N LYS A 549 -45.71 2.99 45.66
CA LYS A 549 -46.76 4.01 45.89
C LYS A 549 -46.63 4.73 47.23
N GLU A 550 -45.41 5.26 47.47
CA GLU A 550 -45.03 5.99 48.69
C GLU A 550 -45.08 5.19 50.00
N LYS A 551 -45.28 3.87 49.97
CA LYS A 551 -45.26 2.98 51.12
C LYS A 551 -44.10 2.03 51.12
N GLU A 552 -43.53 1.80 52.30
CA GLU A 552 -42.41 0.86 52.49
C GLU A 552 -42.91 -0.59 52.49
N VAL A 553 -42.24 -1.44 51.73
CA VAL A 553 -42.47 -2.88 51.68
C VAL A 553 -41.25 -3.60 52.24
N HIS A 554 -41.42 -4.30 53.36
CA HIS A 554 -40.37 -5.12 53.94
C HIS A 554 -40.14 -6.38 53.13
N LEU A 555 -39.08 -6.44 52.33
CA LEU A 555 -38.82 -7.54 51.42
C LEU A 555 -38.54 -8.87 52.12
N ASN A 556 -37.90 -8.81 53.29
CA ASN A 556 -37.64 -9.98 54.15
C ASN A 556 -38.88 -10.65 54.72
N ARG A 557 -40.04 -9.96 54.75
CA ARG A 557 -41.32 -10.49 55.23
C ARG A 557 -42.14 -11.11 54.11
N LEU A 558 -41.78 -10.99 52.89
CA LEU A 558 -42.45 -11.63 51.76
C LEU A 558 -42.27 -13.15 51.86
N LYS A 559 -43.31 -13.89 51.56
CA LYS A 559 -43.23 -15.34 51.56
C LYS A 559 -42.28 -15.83 50.47
N MET A 560 -41.40 -16.74 50.87
CA MET A 560 -40.53 -17.42 49.90
C MET A 560 -41.38 -18.28 48.95
N ALA A 561 -41.20 -18.18 47.69
CA ALA A 561 -41.90 -18.89 46.65
C ALA A 561 -40.88 -19.54 45.68
N LYS A 562 -41.37 -20.18 44.65
CA LYS A 562 -40.54 -20.69 43.55
C LYS A 562 -40.52 -19.67 42.41
N ARG A 563 -39.42 -19.65 41.67
CA ARG A 563 -39.32 -18.94 40.39
C ARG A 563 -40.52 -19.29 39.49
N ASP A 564 -40.89 -18.39 38.59
CA ASP A 564 -42.04 -18.53 37.66
C ASP A 564 -43.42 -18.51 38.37
N GLY A 565 -43.49 -18.01 39.61
CA GLY A 565 -44.75 -17.72 40.31
C GLY A 565 -45.41 -16.43 39.83
N LYS A 566 -46.68 -16.21 40.21
CA LYS A 566 -47.41 -14.96 39.92
C LYS A 566 -47.05 -13.81 40.88
N GLY A 567 -46.37 -14.12 41.98
CA GLY A 567 -46.11 -13.17 43.05
C GLY A 567 -47.31 -12.88 43.90
N THR A 568 -47.16 -12.00 44.90
CA THR A 568 -48.21 -11.54 45.79
C THR A 568 -48.31 -10.01 45.69
N LYS A 569 -49.58 -9.55 45.62
CA LYS A 569 -49.84 -8.12 45.70
C LYS A 569 -49.68 -7.68 47.14
N THR A 570 -48.82 -6.72 47.40
CA THR A 570 -48.78 -6.15 48.76
C THR A 570 -50.06 -5.37 49.01
N ARG A 571 -50.71 -5.64 50.15
CA ARG A 571 -51.83 -4.81 50.60
C ARG A 571 -51.25 -3.47 51.07
N VAL A 572 -51.28 -2.52 50.18
CA VAL A 572 -50.81 -1.12 50.40
C VAL A 572 -52.01 -0.32 50.94
#